data_22d6ef2d55a508a2d4a00f52e9966b2a
#
_entry.id   22d6ef2d55a508a2d4a00f52e9966b2a
#
_cell.length_a   1.000
_cell.length_b   1.000
_cell.length_c   1.000
_cell.angle_alpha   90.00
_cell.angle_beta   90.00
_cell.angle_gamma   90.00
#
_symmetry.space_group_name_H-M   'P 1'
#
loop_
_entity.id
_entity.type
_entity.pdbx_description
1 polymer ?
#
loop_
_entity_poly.entity_id
_entity_poly.type
_entity_poly.pdbx_seq_one_letter_code
_entity_poly.pdbx_strand_id
1 'polypeptide(L)'
;MFNANEQVSSRDIVLCLDVSGSALPYDREVIQAYLNFIEHFQGERIGLSIFNSTSRTVFPLTDDYRLAKKQLQYAANLLGGVQSQSRINRLQQRQYQEISDWLEGTQNRKNATSLIGDGLVSCAAMLPGFIYGSAHNNHKIQSRFNRSSSIVLATDNVVSGKQTYSLKQALDLTKQAKITVDGLYSGAKQNENDDATLEMKQLIESHGGIFLSQRNSDSVINLVKEIEKRHTAIPQGAAQSAFSDDPGLWVLLTVFSVVIWLAIAKRMKR
;
A
#
# COMPACT_ATOMS: atom_id res chain seq x y z
N MET A 1 -35.03 8.46 5.88
CA MET A 1 -34.33 7.53 6.77
C MET A 1 -33.03 7.15 6.06
N PHE A 2 -31.94 7.83 6.39
CA PHE A 2 -30.63 7.45 5.90
C PHE A 2 -30.08 6.36 6.82
N ASN A 3 -29.77 5.18 6.28
CA ASN A 3 -29.12 4.11 7.02
C ASN A 3 -27.68 4.55 7.32
N ALA A 4 -27.46 5.05 8.52
CA ALA A 4 -26.14 5.43 9.04
C ALA A 4 -25.40 4.19 9.58
N ASN A 5 -24.99 3.27 8.72
CA ASN A 5 -24.13 2.14 9.16
C ASN A 5 -23.32 1.46 8.04
N GLU A 6 -22.97 2.17 6.98
CA GLU A 6 -21.83 1.76 6.18
C GLU A 6 -20.57 2.44 6.74
N GLN A 7 -19.94 1.83 7.73
CA GLN A 7 -18.58 2.20 8.11
C GLN A 7 -17.67 1.79 6.93
N VAL A 8 -17.38 2.77 6.07
CA VAL A 8 -16.36 2.61 5.04
C VAL A 8 -15.05 2.25 5.74
N SER A 9 -14.60 1.03 5.55
CA SER A 9 -13.34 0.54 6.10
C SER A 9 -12.21 1.32 5.44
N SER A 10 -11.72 2.33 6.13
CA SER A 10 -10.65 3.18 5.61
C SER A 10 -9.31 2.44 5.64
N ARG A 11 -8.70 2.20 4.49
CA ARG A 11 -7.41 1.50 4.36
C ARG A 11 -6.40 2.35 3.62
N ASP A 12 -5.12 2.15 3.95
CA ASP A 12 -3.98 2.68 3.23
C ASP A 12 -3.18 1.49 2.68
N ILE A 13 -3.03 1.42 1.36
CA ILE A 13 -2.41 0.30 0.67
C ILE A 13 -1.25 0.80 -0.17
N VAL A 14 -0.05 0.27 0.06
CA VAL A 14 1.11 0.52 -0.80
C VAL A 14 1.36 -0.68 -1.68
N LEU A 15 1.36 -0.44 -2.98
CA LEU A 15 1.81 -1.38 -3.99
C LEU A 15 3.34 -1.25 -4.08
N CYS A 16 4.04 -2.32 -3.74
CA CYS A 16 5.49 -2.38 -3.63
C CYS A 16 6.03 -3.31 -4.70
N LEU A 17 6.66 -2.78 -5.75
CA LEU A 17 7.04 -3.53 -6.95
C LEU A 17 8.57 -3.60 -7.09
N ASP A 18 9.10 -4.82 -7.14
CA ASP A 18 10.47 -5.10 -7.53
C ASP A 18 10.64 -4.94 -9.04
N VAL A 19 11.46 -3.99 -9.48
CA VAL A 19 11.75 -3.74 -10.89
C VAL A 19 13.18 -4.18 -11.27
N SER A 20 13.70 -5.19 -10.58
CA SER A 20 14.96 -5.82 -10.93
C SER A 20 14.90 -6.51 -12.30
N GLY A 21 16.07 -6.77 -12.88
CA GLY A 21 16.13 -7.36 -14.22
C GLY A 21 15.50 -8.75 -14.34
N SER A 22 15.40 -9.51 -13.25
CA SER A 22 14.73 -10.82 -13.20
C SER A 22 13.21 -10.70 -13.09
N ALA A 23 12.70 -9.70 -12.34
CA ALA A 23 11.28 -9.45 -12.16
C ALA A 23 10.65 -8.65 -13.33
N LEU A 24 11.39 -7.70 -13.90
CA LEU A 24 10.91 -6.76 -14.93
C LEU A 24 10.10 -7.39 -16.09
N PRO A 25 10.42 -8.59 -16.62
CA PRO A 25 9.63 -9.24 -17.66
C PRO A 25 8.20 -9.61 -17.23
N TYR A 26 7.95 -9.71 -15.93
CA TYR A 26 6.68 -10.12 -15.32
C TYR A 26 5.90 -8.95 -14.72
N ASP A 27 6.53 -7.79 -14.59
CA ASP A 27 5.95 -6.61 -13.93
C ASP A 27 4.71 -6.08 -14.62
N ARG A 28 4.60 -6.23 -15.94
CA ARG A 28 3.39 -5.87 -16.66
C ARG A 28 2.17 -6.62 -16.12
N GLU A 29 2.29 -7.90 -15.85
CA GLU A 29 1.21 -8.74 -15.33
C GLU A 29 0.85 -8.34 -13.90
N VAL A 30 1.87 -8.02 -13.08
CA VAL A 30 1.68 -7.46 -11.74
C VAL A 30 0.92 -6.13 -11.80
N ILE A 31 1.31 -5.24 -12.69
CA ILE A 31 0.65 -3.93 -12.84
C ILE A 31 -0.80 -4.10 -13.33
N GLN A 32 -1.07 -5.06 -14.22
CA GLN A 32 -2.45 -5.40 -14.61
C GLN A 32 -3.25 -5.93 -13.40
N ALA A 33 -2.61 -6.71 -12.56
CA ALA A 33 -3.17 -7.17 -11.30
C ALA A 33 -3.55 -6.00 -10.39
N TYR A 34 -2.64 -5.03 -10.24
CA TYR A 34 -2.89 -3.82 -9.47
C TYR A 34 -4.02 -2.95 -10.07
N LEU A 35 -4.13 -2.87 -11.40
CA LEU A 35 -5.25 -2.18 -12.07
C LEU A 35 -6.59 -2.82 -11.73
N ASN A 36 -6.68 -4.15 -11.81
CA ASN A 36 -7.89 -4.88 -11.43
C ASN A 36 -8.21 -4.71 -9.94
N PHE A 37 -7.20 -4.66 -9.08
CA PHE A 37 -7.35 -4.44 -7.65
C PHE A 37 -7.99 -3.09 -7.34
N ILE A 38 -7.54 -2.02 -7.98
CA ILE A 38 -8.07 -0.67 -7.78
C ILE A 38 -9.54 -0.52 -8.20
N GLU A 39 -10.02 -1.33 -9.13
CA GLU A 39 -11.41 -1.25 -9.59
C GLU A 39 -12.44 -1.57 -8.51
N HIS A 40 -12.01 -2.29 -7.46
CA HIS A 40 -12.86 -2.70 -6.35
C HIS A 40 -12.79 -1.75 -5.15
N PHE A 41 -11.99 -0.68 -5.21
CA PHE A 41 -11.76 0.23 -4.09
C PHE A 41 -12.87 1.26 -3.94
N GLN A 42 -13.24 1.51 -2.66
CA GLN A 42 -14.22 2.51 -2.27
C GLN A 42 -13.77 3.18 -0.96
N GLY A 43 -12.92 4.22 -1.08
CA GLY A 43 -12.43 4.99 0.07
C GLY A 43 -11.06 4.59 0.61
N GLU A 44 -10.41 3.58 0.03
CA GLU A 44 -9.00 3.28 0.29
C GLU A 44 -8.09 4.35 -0.30
N ARG A 45 -6.92 4.58 0.32
CA ARG A 45 -5.83 5.30 -0.32
C ARG A 45 -4.79 4.31 -0.80
N ILE A 46 -4.30 4.54 -2.00
CA ILE A 46 -3.29 3.69 -2.62
C ILE A 46 -2.05 4.51 -2.98
N GLY A 47 -0.88 3.90 -2.86
CA GLY A 47 0.39 4.43 -3.33
C GLY A 47 1.15 3.37 -4.10
N LEU A 48 2.07 3.78 -4.96
CA LEU A 48 2.97 2.89 -5.69
C LEU A 48 4.42 3.30 -5.45
N SER A 49 5.22 2.35 -4.99
CA SER A 49 6.67 2.44 -4.96
C SER A 49 7.29 1.32 -5.77
N ILE A 50 8.31 1.65 -6.52
CA ILE A 50 9.13 0.68 -7.24
C ILE A 50 10.52 0.65 -6.63
N PHE A 51 11.16 -0.53 -6.62
CA PHE A 51 12.50 -0.68 -6.05
C PHE A 51 13.37 -1.65 -6.84
N ASN A 52 14.66 -1.45 -6.73
CA ASN A 52 15.72 -2.34 -7.18
C ASN A 52 16.86 -2.28 -6.14
N SER A 53 17.95 -1.57 -6.39
CA SER A 53 18.99 -1.28 -5.38
C SER A 53 18.65 -0.09 -4.49
N THR A 54 17.70 0.74 -4.89
CA THR A 54 17.04 1.80 -4.12
C THR A 54 15.56 1.84 -4.49
N SER A 55 14.80 2.68 -3.81
CA SER A 55 13.36 2.79 -4.01
C SER A 55 12.95 4.18 -4.50
N ARG A 56 11.93 4.22 -5.35
CA ARG A 56 11.31 5.45 -5.82
C ARG A 56 9.79 5.37 -5.70
N THR A 57 9.20 6.39 -5.12
CA THR A 57 7.74 6.54 -5.11
C THR A 57 7.28 7.01 -6.49
N VAL A 58 6.42 6.24 -7.13
CA VAL A 58 5.78 6.61 -8.42
C VAL A 58 4.63 7.56 -8.15
N PHE A 59 3.78 7.24 -7.18
CA PHE A 59 2.79 8.16 -6.63
C PHE A 59 2.56 7.88 -5.13
N PRO A 60 2.36 8.93 -4.32
CA PRO A 60 2.10 8.78 -2.89
C PRO A 60 0.69 8.25 -2.63
N LEU A 61 0.37 7.98 -1.37
CA LEU A 61 -0.98 7.59 -0.97
C LEU A 61 -2.02 8.62 -1.44
N THR A 62 -2.95 8.18 -2.27
CA THR A 62 -4.02 8.97 -2.86
C THR A 62 -5.32 8.19 -2.97
N ASP A 63 -6.44 8.85 -2.90
CA ASP A 63 -7.78 8.36 -3.23
C ASP A 63 -8.23 8.81 -4.66
N ASP A 64 -7.38 9.53 -5.37
CA ASP A 64 -7.59 9.80 -6.80
C ASP A 64 -7.27 8.56 -7.64
N TYR A 65 -8.25 7.64 -7.73
CA TYR A 65 -8.11 6.42 -8.52
C TYR A 65 -7.93 6.67 -10.01
N ARG A 66 -8.36 7.83 -10.52
CA ARG A 66 -8.13 8.21 -11.92
C ARG A 66 -6.64 8.47 -12.16
N LEU A 67 -5.98 9.20 -11.25
CA LEU A 67 -4.54 9.42 -11.29
C LEU A 67 -3.79 8.09 -11.18
N ALA A 68 -4.13 7.27 -10.19
CA ALA A 68 -3.48 5.99 -9.94
C ALA A 68 -3.62 5.04 -11.14
N LYS A 69 -4.84 4.89 -11.69
CA LYS A 69 -5.07 4.09 -12.91
C LYS A 69 -4.26 4.60 -14.10
N LYS A 70 -4.19 5.92 -14.31
CA LYS A 70 -3.42 6.51 -15.39
C LYS A 70 -1.92 6.19 -15.27
N GLN A 71 -1.36 6.26 -14.07
CA GLN A 71 0.05 5.93 -13.80
C GLN A 71 0.33 4.44 -14.02
N LEU A 72 -0.55 3.57 -13.53
CA LEU A 72 -0.42 2.12 -13.73
C LEU A 72 -0.60 1.71 -15.19
N GLN A 73 -1.56 2.31 -15.92
CA GLN A 73 -1.74 2.07 -17.36
C GLN A 73 -0.53 2.51 -18.18
N TYR A 74 0.06 3.66 -17.82
CA TYR A 74 1.30 4.11 -18.43
C TYR A 74 2.42 3.09 -18.23
N ALA A 75 2.64 2.64 -17.00
CA ALA A 75 3.64 1.63 -16.68
C ALA A 75 3.38 0.28 -17.39
N ALA A 76 2.12 -0.20 -17.42
CA ALA A 76 1.75 -1.43 -18.13
C ALA A 76 2.01 -1.35 -19.64
N ASN A 77 1.73 -0.19 -20.26
CA ASN A 77 2.00 0.04 -21.69
C ASN A 77 3.50 0.10 -21.97
N LEU A 78 4.24 0.79 -21.11
CA LEU A 78 5.69 0.92 -21.21
C LEU A 78 6.38 -0.45 -21.15
N LEU A 79 5.97 -1.30 -20.21
CA LEU A 79 6.52 -2.65 -20.02
C LEU A 79 5.94 -3.69 -20.96
N GLY A 80 4.96 -3.32 -21.79
CA GLY A 80 4.29 -4.25 -22.72
C GLY A 80 5.19 -4.93 -23.75
N GLY A 81 6.35 -4.35 -24.05
CA GLY A 81 7.35 -4.92 -24.95
C GLY A 81 8.41 -5.81 -24.26
N VAL A 82 8.44 -5.79 -22.91
CA VAL A 82 9.44 -6.48 -22.10
C VAL A 82 8.95 -7.88 -21.77
N GLN A 83 9.18 -8.86 -22.64
CA GLN A 83 8.77 -10.26 -22.39
C GLN A 83 9.95 -11.18 -22.00
N SER A 84 11.19 -10.72 -22.12
CA SER A 84 12.40 -11.44 -21.71
C SER A 84 13.61 -10.51 -21.81
N GLN A 85 14.67 -10.83 -21.08
CA GLN A 85 15.95 -10.12 -21.13
C GLN A 85 16.49 -10.01 -22.57
N SER A 86 16.30 -11.03 -23.40
CA SER A 86 16.73 -11.04 -24.80
C SER A 86 15.91 -10.10 -25.69
N ARG A 87 14.68 -9.74 -25.30
CA ARG A 87 13.84 -8.76 -26.01
C ARG A 87 14.13 -7.32 -25.56
N ILE A 88 14.53 -7.11 -24.31
CA ILE A 88 15.01 -5.79 -23.85
C ILE A 88 16.12 -5.30 -24.77
N ASN A 89 17.06 -6.17 -25.13
CA ASN A 89 18.17 -5.85 -26.02
C ASN A 89 17.76 -5.54 -27.48
N ARG A 90 16.52 -5.84 -27.87
CA ARG A 90 15.95 -5.59 -29.20
C ARG A 90 14.91 -4.48 -29.26
N LEU A 91 14.63 -3.85 -28.12
CA LEU A 91 13.72 -2.70 -28.10
C LEU A 91 14.29 -1.57 -28.95
N GLN A 92 13.39 -0.83 -29.62
CA GLN A 92 13.79 0.40 -30.27
C GLN A 92 14.40 1.35 -29.23
N GLN A 93 15.45 2.04 -29.60
CA GLN A 93 16.21 2.92 -28.69
C GLN A 93 15.32 3.88 -27.90
N ARG A 94 14.25 4.38 -28.50
CA ARG A 94 13.26 5.25 -27.84
C ARG A 94 12.54 4.52 -26.69
N GLN A 95 12.04 3.32 -26.92
CA GLN A 95 11.34 2.53 -25.91
C GLN A 95 12.29 2.13 -24.77
N TYR A 96 13.52 1.79 -25.08
CA TYR A 96 14.55 1.54 -24.07
C TYR A 96 14.78 2.78 -23.20
N GLN A 97 14.87 3.98 -23.80
CA GLN A 97 15.04 5.20 -23.05
C GLN A 97 13.85 5.49 -22.15
N GLU A 98 12.61 5.36 -22.65
CA GLU A 98 11.39 5.54 -21.84
C GLU A 98 11.33 4.60 -20.64
N ILE A 99 11.73 3.33 -20.78
CA ILE A 99 11.85 2.37 -19.67
C ILE A 99 12.95 2.82 -18.69
N SER A 100 14.12 3.21 -19.21
CA SER A 100 15.23 3.68 -18.39
C SER A 100 14.84 4.91 -17.56
N ASP A 101 14.14 5.87 -18.16
CA ASP A 101 13.64 7.06 -17.47
C ASP A 101 12.59 6.70 -16.40
N TRP A 102 11.74 5.72 -16.69
CA TRP A 102 10.76 5.23 -15.70
C TRP A 102 11.42 4.51 -14.54
N LEU A 103 12.54 3.83 -14.77
CA LEU A 103 13.33 3.15 -13.74
C LEU A 103 14.33 4.08 -13.03
N GLU A 104 14.48 5.32 -13.48
CA GLU A 104 15.42 6.26 -12.90
C GLU A 104 15.20 6.42 -11.39
N GLY A 105 16.30 6.45 -10.63
CA GLY A 105 16.27 6.54 -9.16
C GLY A 105 16.12 5.19 -8.46
N THR A 106 15.90 4.07 -9.17
CA THR A 106 15.85 2.73 -8.56
C THR A 106 17.20 2.01 -8.60
N GLN A 107 18.18 2.49 -9.40
CA GLN A 107 19.49 1.88 -9.61
C GLN A 107 20.59 2.85 -9.17
N ASN A 108 20.93 2.84 -7.90
CA ASN A 108 21.84 3.80 -7.30
C ASN A 108 23.11 3.12 -6.73
N ARG A 109 23.10 1.80 -6.52
CA ARG A 109 24.23 1.07 -5.97
C ARG A 109 24.87 0.19 -7.05
N LYS A 110 26.17 0.39 -7.29
CA LYS A 110 26.96 -0.52 -8.11
C LYS A 110 27.00 -1.89 -7.42
N ASN A 111 26.79 -2.96 -8.18
CA ASN A 111 26.83 -4.35 -7.70
C ASN A 111 25.71 -4.74 -6.70
N ALA A 112 24.57 -4.06 -6.74
CA ALA A 112 23.39 -4.47 -5.99
C ALA A 112 22.14 -4.34 -6.85
N THR A 113 21.33 -5.39 -6.85
CA THR A 113 20.02 -5.41 -7.51
C THR A 113 19.02 -6.13 -6.60
N SER A 114 17.75 -5.76 -6.67
CA SER A 114 16.68 -6.44 -5.92
C SER A 114 16.96 -6.54 -4.40
N LEU A 115 17.14 -5.38 -3.76
CA LEU A 115 17.29 -5.31 -2.30
C LEU A 115 15.92 -5.32 -1.64
N ILE A 116 15.30 -6.50 -1.57
CA ILE A 116 13.87 -6.69 -1.24
C ILE A 116 13.51 -6.18 0.15
N GLY A 117 14.34 -6.49 1.17
CA GLY A 117 14.11 -6.01 2.52
C GLY A 117 14.19 -4.48 2.62
N ASP A 118 15.19 -3.86 1.96
CA ASP A 118 15.33 -2.40 1.90
C ASP A 118 14.15 -1.76 1.13
N GLY A 119 13.70 -2.41 0.05
CA GLY A 119 12.53 -2.03 -0.74
C GLY A 119 11.25 -2.05 0.10
N LEU A 120 11.00 -3.14 0.83
CA LEU A 120 9.85 -3.29 1.70
C LEU A 120 9.82 -2.22 2.82
N VAL A 121 10.97 -1.94 3.45
CA VAL A 121 11.09 -0.88 4.46
C VAL A 121 10.79 0.50 3.86
N SER A 122 11.24 0.76 2.63
CA SER A 122 10.94 2.00 1.92
C SER A 122 9.46 2.13 1.58
N CYS A 123 8.80 1.05 1.17
CA CYS A 123 7.36 1.01 0.95
C CYS A 123 6.59 1.25 2.25
N ALA A 124 7.03 0.65 3.37
CA ALA A 124 6.43 0.87 4.68
C ALA A 124 6.52 2.33 5.14
N ALA A 125 7.60 3.02 4.78
CA ALA A 125 7.78 4.44 5.11
C ALA A 125 6.76 5.38 4.43
N MET A 126 6.04 4.92 3.41
CA MET A 126 4.93 5.66 2.81
C MET A 126 3.66 5.60 3.65
N LEU A 127 3.57 4.64 4.59
CA LEU A 127 2.38 4.41 5.42
C LEU A 127 2.44 5.23 6.71
N PRO A 128 1.30 5.81 7.14
CA PRO A 128 1.23 6.53 8.40
C PRO A 128 1.61 5.64 9.58
N GLY A 129 2.45 6.13 10.46
CA GLY A 129 2.85 5.42 11.70
C GLY A 129 4.09 4.54 11.57
N PHE A 130 4.66 4.37 10.38
CA PHE A 130 5.97 3.73 10.22
C PHE A 130 7.09 4.76 10.38
N ILE A 131 8.05 4.48 11.27
CA ILE A 131 9.22 5.35 11.50
C ILE A 131 10.48 4.50 11.38
N TYR A 132 11.42 4.92 10.53
CA TYR A 132 12.72 4.29 10.37
C TYR A 132 13.46 4.17 11.71
N GLY A 133 13.97 2.98 11.99
CA GLY A 133 14.84 2.73 13.14
C GLY A 133 14.16 2.75 14.51
N SER A 134 12.86 2.96 14.58
CA SER A 134 12.15 2.93 15.85
C SER A 134 11.42 1.61 16.05
N ALA A 135 12.01 0.72 16.85
CA ALA A 135 11.28 -0.36 17.52
C ALA A 135 10.30 0.20 18.60
N HIS A 136 10.11 1.51 18.67
CA HIS A 136 9.32 2.16 19.71
C HIS A 136 7.89 2.40 19.28
N ASN A 137 7.00 1.78 20.02
CA ASN A 137 5.55 1.87 19.99
C ASN A 137 5.04 3.33 19.93
N ASN A 138 4.91 3.90 18.76
CA ASN A 138 4.14 5.11 18.59
C ASN A 138 2.64 4.79 18.43
N HIS A 139 2.09 4.04 19.41
CA HIS A 139 0.65 3.78 19.52
C HIS A 139 -0.21 5.06 19.47
N LYS A 140 0.37 6.22 19.83
CA LYS A 140 -0.33 7.50 19.79
C LYS A 140 -0.53 8.07 18.39
N ILE A 141 0.32 7.73 17.41
CA ILE A 141 0.18 8.26 16.04
C ILE A 141 -0.83 7.42 15.27
N GLN A 142 -0.80 6.10 15.44
CA GLN A 142 -1.71 5.19 14.75
C GLN A 142 -3.16 5.29 15.24
N SER A 143 -3.39 5.67 16.51
CA SER A 143 -4.72 5.89 17.06
C SER A 143 -5.42 7.16 16.53
N ARG A 144 -4.68 8.10 15.92
CA ARG A 144 -5.26 9.29 15.27
C ARG A 144 -5.86 8.99 13.89
N PHE A 145 -5.38 7.95 13.23
CA PHE A 145 -5.87 7.55 11.91
C PHE A 145 -6.56 6.19 12.07
N ASN A 146 -7.86 6.18 12.06
CA ASN A 146 -8.70 4.97 12.14
C ASN A 146 -8.62 4.15 10.84
N ARG A 147 -7.43 4.05 10.24
CA ARG A 147 -7.16 3.39 8.97
C ARG A 147 -6.19 2.22 9.18
N SER A 148 -6.50 1.08 8.59
CA SER A 148 -5.56 -0.04 8.55
C SER A 148 -4.52 0.20 7.44
N SER A 149 -3.32 -0.34 7.63
CA SER A 149 -2.20 -0.20 6.70
C SER A 149 -1.76 -1.55 6.17
N SER A 150 -1.57 -1.65 4.86
CA SER A 150 -1.09 -2.87 4.21
C SER A 150 -0.16 -2.57 3.03
N ILE A 151 0.67 -3.56 2.71
CA ILE A 151 1.58 -3.53 1.56
C ILE A 151 1.32 -4.78 0.73
N VAL A 152 1.24 -4.62 -0.58
CA VAL A 152 1.28 -5.72 -1.54
C VAL A 152 2.68 -5.73 -2.16
N LEU A 153 3.51 -6.66 -1.73
CA LEU A 153 4.90 -6.82 -2.19
C LEU A 153 4.95 -7.77 -3.37
N ALA A 154 5.35 -7.28 -4.53
CA ALA A 154 5.59 -8.10 -5.72
C ALA A 154 7.10 -8.22 -5.99
N THR A 155 7.62 -9.43 -5.99
CA THR A 155 9.04 -9.76 -6.23
C THR A 155 9.19 -11.26 -6.56
N ASP A 156 10.30 -11.63 -7.19
CA ASP A 156 10.73 -13.04 -7.37
C ASP A 156 11.58 -13.56 -6.22
N ASN A 157 11.84 -12.72 -5.22
CA ASN A 157 12.71 -12.97 -4.06
C ASN A 157 14.17 -13.34 -4.41
N VAL A 158 14.66 -12.92 -5.56
CA VAL A 158 16.06 -13.14 -5.97
C VAL A 158 16.90 -11.93 -5.59
N VAL A 159 17.55 -12.02 -4.43
CA VAL A 159 18.39 -10.94 -3.89
C VAL A 159 19.76 -10.94 -4.51
N SER A 160 20.26 -9.79 -4.91
CA SER A 160 21.65 -9.60 -5.37
C SER A 160 22.27 -8.36 -4.74
N GLY A 161 23.29 -8.56 -3.91
CA GLY A 161 24.00 -7.50 -3.21
C GLY A 161 23.77 -7.51 -1.70
N LYS A 162 24.43 -6.56 -1.01
CA LYS A 162 24.33 -6.42 0.45
C LYS A 162 23.14 -5.57 0.83
N GLN A 163 22.12 -6.17 1.42
CA GLN A 163 20.96 -5.51 1.99
C GLN A 163 21.28 -4.86 3.35
N THR A 164 20.59 -3.80 3.70
CA THR A 164 20.55 -3.22 5.06
C THR A 164 19.60 -4.05 5.93
N TYR A 165 18.44 -4.40 5.37
CA TYR A 165 17.43 -5.26 5.99
C TYR A 165 17.21 -6.50 5.16
N SER A 166 17.23 -7.69 5.79
CA SER A 166 16.72 -8.90 5.14
C SER A 166 15.18 -8.81 5.03
N LEU A 167 14.58 -9.63 4.14
CA LEU A 167 13.11 -9.71 4.05
C LEU A 167 12.48 -10.00 5.42
N LYS A 168 13.06 -10.95 6.19
CA LYS A 168 12.58 -11.27 7.53
C LYS A 168 12.60 -10.05 8.45
N GLN A 169 13.72 -9.32 8.51
CA GLN A 169 13.84 -8.12 9.36
C GLN A 169 12.84 -7.03 8.94
N ALA A 170 12.63 -6.84 7.64
CA ALA A 170 11.65 -5.89 7.13
C ALA A 170 10.21 -6.28 7.50
N LEU A 171 9.87 -7.58 7.43
CA LEU A 171 8.58 -8.12 7.87
C LEU A 171 8.39 -7.99 9.38
N ASP A 172 9.43 -8.21 10.18
CA ASP A 172 9.37 -7.99 11.63
C ASP A 172 9.07 -6.51 11.95
N LEU A 173 9.70 -5.56 11.24
CA LEU A 173 9.45 -4.12 11.40
C LEU A 173 8.03 -3.73 10.98
N THR A 174 7.54 -4.23 9.84
CA THR A 174 6.17 -3.95 9.39
C THR A 174 5.12 -4.51 10.36
N LYS A 175 5.35 -5.72 10.88
CA LYS A 175 4.47 -6.33 11.90
C LYS A 175 4.44 -5.53 13.19
N GLN A 176 5.58 -5.01 13.65
CA GLN A 176 5.65 -4.12 14.82
C GLN A 176 4.87 -2.82 14.59
N ALA A 177 4.91 -2.29 13.36
CA ALA A 177 4.14 -1.12 12.94
C ALA A 177 2.65 -1.43 12.65
N LYS A 178 2.20 -2.68 12.84
CA LYS A 178 0.84 -3.16 12.51
C LYS A 178 0.49 -3.00 11.03
N ILE A 179 1.47 -3.14 10.16
CA ILE A 179 1.32 -3.14 8.72
C ILE A 179 1.29 -4.59 8.26
N THR A 180 0.22 -5.01 7.59
CA THR A 180 0.14 -6.33 6.97
C THR A 180 0.87 -6.32 5.64
N VAL A 181 1.68 -7.35 5.37
CA VAL A 181 2.37 -7.51 4.09
C VAL A 181 1.85 -8.76 3.40
N ASP A 182 1.26 -8.57 2.23
CA ASP A 182 0.84 -9.64 1.34
C ASP A 182 1.86 -9.77 0.20
N GLY A 183 2.19 -11.01 -0.20
CA GLY A 183 3.16 -11.28 -1.24
C GLY A 183 2.51 -11.69 -2.55
N LEU A 184 3.02 -11.14 -3.64
CA LEU A 184 2.69 -11.55 -4.99
C LEU A 184 3.99 -11.98 -5.70
N TYR A 185 4.06 -13.26 -6.08
CA TYR A 185 5.21 -13.74 -6.82
C TYR A 185 5.29 -13.11 -8.21
N SER A 186 6.41 -12.45 -8.51
CA SER A 186 6.68 -11.76 -9.78
C SER A 186 7.94 -12.33 -10.44
N GLY A 187 7.89 -13.57 -10.89
CA GLY A 187 9.02 -14.24 -11.51
C GLY A 187 8.61 -15.31 -12.52
N ALA A 188 9.61 -16.01 -13.06
CA ALA A 188 9.39 -17.08 -14.01
C ALA A 188 8.57 -18.22 -13.39
N LYS A 189 7.59 -18.71 -14.14
CA LYS A 189 6.69 -19.78 -13.69
C LYS A 189 7.41 -21.05 -13.23
N GLN A 190 8.54 -21.35 -13.85
CA GLN A 190 9.37 -22.50 -13.50
C GLN A 190 10.01 -22.39 -12.12
N ASN A 191 10.23 -21.17 -11.63
CA ASN A 191 10.88 -20.88 -10.34
C ASN A 191 9.87 -20.66 -9.20
N GLU A 192 8.59 -20.83 -9.46
CA GLU A 192 7.51 -20.63 -8.47
C GLU A 192 7.63 -21.54 -7.24
N ASN A 193 8.30 -22.68 -7.38
CA ASN A 193 8.52 -23.64 -6.29
C ASN A 193 10.00 -23.71 -5.86
N ASP A 194 10.82 -22.77 -6.29
CA ASP A 194 12.23 -22.69 -5.88
C ASP A 194 12.33 -22.28 -4.39
N ASP A 195 13.46 -22.60 -3.79
CA ASP A 195 13.71 -22.32 -2.37
C ASP A 195 13.48 -20.85 -2.00
N ALA A 196 13.88 -19.93 -2.87
CA ALA A 196 13.68 -18.49 -2.67
C ALA A 196 12.19 -18.12 -2.60
N THR A 197 11.37 -18.70 -3.46
CA THR A 197 9.91 -18.47 -3.48
C THR A 197 9.24 -19.10 -2.27
N LEU A 198 9.66 -20.32 -1.90
CA LEU A 198 9.14 -21.01 -0.72
C LEU A 198 9.51 -20.28 0.57
N GLU A 199 10.75 -19.76 0.68
CA GLU A 199 11.17 -18.92 1.80
C GLU A 199 10.31 -17.67 1.92
N MET A 200 10.10 -16.94 0.82
CA MET A 200 9.24 -15.76 0.80
C MET A 200 7.82 -16.08 1.26
N LYS A 201 7.25 -17.16 0.75
CA LYS A 201 5.92 -17.65 1.15
C LYS A 201 5.85 -17.89 2.65
N GLN A 202 6.77 -18.69 3.20
CA GLN A 202 6.82 -19.01 4.62
C GLN A 202 6.97 -17.74 5.50
N LEU A 203 7.84 -16.83 5.09
CA LEU A 203 8.05 -15.58 5.82
C LEU A 203 6.79 -14.72 5.84
N ILE A 204 6.16 -14.51 4.70
CA ILE A 204 4.94 -13.69 4.59
C ILE A 204 3.80 -14.31 5.39
N GLU A 205 3.53 -15.62 5.21
CA GLU A 205 2.46 -16.33 5.91
C GLU A 205 2.68 -16.36 7.44
N SER A 206 3.92 -16.55 7.90
CA SER A 206 4.26 -16.52 9.34
C SER A 206 4.09 -15.12 9.97
N HIS A 207 4.11 -14.07 9.16
CA HIS A 207 3.86 -12.70 9.62
C HIS A 207 2.39 -12.26 9.47
N GLY A 208 1.51 -13.18 9.03
CA GLY A 208 0.07 -12.96 8.94
C GLY A 208 -0.40 -12.42 7.59
N GLY A 209 0.48 -12.38 6.59
CA GLY A 209 0.15 -12.06 5.21
C GLY A 209 -0.36 -13.26 4.42
N ILE A 210 -0.77 -13.02 3.18
CA ILE A 210 -1.08 -14.04 2.18
C ILE A 210 0.01 -14.02 1.12
N PHE A 211 0.35 -15.19 0.62
CA PHE A 211 1.23 -15.34 -0.54
C PHE A 211 0.44 -15.87 -1.73
N LEU A 212 0.54 -15.18 -2.85
CA LEU A 212 -0.08 -15.58 -4.10
C LEU A 212 0.93 -15.65 -5.24
N SER A 213 0.69 -16.60 -6.11
CA SER A 213 1.39 -16.72 -7.37
C SER A 213 0.54 -16.18 -8.50
N GLN A 214 1.15 -15.62 -9.55
CA GLN A 214 0.46 -15.07 -10.73
C GLN A 214 -0.26 -16.13 -11.58
N ARG A 215 -0.29 -17.39 -11.15
CA ARG A 215 -0.72 -18.55 -11.96
C ARG A 215 -2.13 -18.48 -12.50
N ASN A 216 -3.01 -17.73 -11.88
CA ASN A 216 -4.40 -17.59 -12.31
C ASN A 216 -4.77 -16.11 -12.36
N SER A 217 -5.38 -15.66 -13.46
CA SER A 217 -6.09 -14.39 -13.49
C SER A 217 -7.09 -14.24 -12.33
N ASP A 218 -7.56 -15.37 -11.79
CA ASP A 218 -8.39 -15.43 -10.59
C ASP A 218 -7.62 -15.20 -9.30
N SER A 219 -6.28 -15.35 -9.29
CA SER A 219 -5.45 -15.18 -8.08
C SER A 219 -5.49 -13.75 -7.57
N VAL A 220 -5.54 -12.77 -8.46
CA VAL A 220 -5.66 -11.35 -8.11
C VAL A 220 -7.05 -11.05 -7.56
N ILE A 221 -8.10 -11.57 -8.20
CA ILE A 221 -9.48 -11.46 -7.71
C ILE A 221 -9.59 -12.13 -6.34
N ASN A 222 -8.92 -13.26 -6.16
CA ASN A 222 -8.88 -13.97 -4.88
C ASN A 222 -8.07 -13.20 -3.82
N LEU A 223 -6.98 -12.51 -4.21
CA LEU A 223 -6.24 -11.62 -3.30
C LEU A 223 -7.15 -10.48 -2.82
N VAL A 224 -7.83 -9.82 -3.74
CA VAL A 224 -8.79 -8.76 -3.39
C VAL A 224 -9.84 -9.29 -2.42
N LYS A 225 -10.50 -10.38 -2.77
CA LYS A 225 -11.53 -11.01 -1.94
C LYS A 225 -11.01 -11.43 -0.57
N GLU A 226 -9.80 -11.98 -0.51
CA GLU A 226 -9.23 -12.45 0.76
C GLU A 226 -8.74 -11.30 1.63
N ILE A 227 -8.19 -10.23 1.02
CA ILE A 227 -7.89 -8.97 1.72
C ILE A 227 -9.19 -8.34 2.24
N GLU A 228 -10.24 -8.29 1.44
CA GLU A 228 -11.56 -7.79 1.85
C GLU A 228 -12.14 -8.64 2.99
N LYS A 229 -12.13 -9.96 2.86
CA LYS A 229 -12.65 -10.89 3.86
C LYS A 229 -11.94 -10.78 5.21
N ARG A 230 -10.62 -10.60 5.22
CA ARG A 230 -9.87 -10.40 6.46
C ARG A 230 -10.25 -9.11 7.17
N HIS A 231 -10.53 -8.06 6.43
CA HIS A 231 -10.91 -6.77 6.99
C HIS A 231 -12.35 -6.74 7.51
N THR A 232 -13.25 -7.52 6.92
CA THR A 232 -14.61 -7.69 7.47
C THR A 232 -14.65 -8.64 8.65
N ALA A 233 -13.67 -9.55 8.80
CA ALA A 233 -13.60 -10.54 9.86
C ALA A 233 -12.90 -10.03 11.15
N ILE A 234 -12.27 -8.85 11.14
CA ILE A 234 -11.74 -8.26 12.37
C ILE A 234 -12.94 -7.73 13.18
N PRO A 235 -13.29 -8.37 14.34
CA PRO A 235 -14.34 -7.86 15.20
C PRO A 235 -13.91 -6.45 15.61
N GLN A 236 -14.73 -5.44 15.32
CA GLN A 236 -14.54 -4.11 15.84
C GLN A 236 -14.73 -4.15 17.35
N GLY A 237 -13.71 -4.58 18.05
CA GLY A 237 -13.63 -4.47 19.50
C GLY A 237 -13.48 -3.01 19.86
N ALA A 238 -14.48 -2.49 20.55
CA ALA A 238 -14.68 -1.14 21.04
C ALA A 238 -15.21 -0.17 19.96
N ALA A 239 -16.52 -0.05 19.95
CA ALA A 239 -17.17 1.19 19.55
C ALA A 239 -16.53 2.33 20.37
N GLN A 240 -15.49 2.97 19.83
CA GLN A 240 -15.11 4.27 20.33
C GLN A 240 -16.31 5.18 20.04
N SER A 241 -16.89 5.69 21.12
CA SER A 241 -17.89 6.73 21.06
C SER A 241 -17.43 7.77 20.04
N ALA A 242 -18.00 7.74 18.84
CA ALA A 242 -17.95 8.88 17.96
C ALA A 242 -18.46 10.02 18.81
N PHE A 243 -17.64 11.03 19.06
CA PHE A 243 -18.13 12.31 19.51
C PHE A 243 -19.09 12.75 18.39
N SER A 244 -20.35 12.46 18.58
CA SER A 244 -21.41 13.08 17.82
C SER A 244 -21.31 14.56 18.19
N ASP A 245 -20.71 15.32 17.30
CA ASP A 245 -20.76 16.76 17.34
C ASP A 245 -22.22 17.12 16.97
N ASP A 246 -23.08 16.97 17.98
CA ASP A 246 -24.48 17.37 17.84
C ASP A 246 -24.57 18.88 18.13
N PRO A 247 -24.57 19.73 17.08
CA PRO A 247 -24.59 21.16 17.25
C PRO A 247 -25.90 21.64 17.89
N GLY A 248 -26.94 20.78 17.96
CA GLY A 248 -28.24 21.10 18.47
C GLY A 248 -28.19 21.58 19.92
N LEU A 249 -27.41 20.94 20.77
CA LEU A 249 -27.30 21.30 22.18
C LEU A 249 -26.58 22.64 22.38
N TRP A 250 -25.55 22.90 21.58
CA TRP A 250 -24.84 24.18 21.63
C TRP A 250 -25.66 25.33 21.07
N VAL A 251 -26.46 25.11 20.03
CA VAL A 251 -27.40 26.10 19.50
C VAL A 251 -28.46 26.41 20.51
N LEU A 252 -29.02 25.44 21.22
CA LEU A 252 -30.01 25.69 22.30
C LEU A 252 -29.41 26.51 23.44
N LEU A 253 -28.17 26.20 23.88
CA LEU A 253 -27.50 26.97 24.93
C LEU A 253 -27.21 28.42 24.51
N THR A 254 -26.83 28.64 23.27
CA THR A 254 -26.59 30.01 22.76
C THR A 254 -27.88 30.79 22.66
N VAL A 255 -28.98 30.21 22.15
CA VAL A 255 -30.29 30.85 22.11
C VAL A 255 -30.76 31.19 23.53
N PHE A 256 -30.62 30.27 24.48
CA PHE A 256 -31.03 30.49 25.86
C PHE A 256 -30.21 31.62 26.53
N SER A 257 -28.91 31.69 26.29
CA SER A 257 -28.07 32.77 26.80
C SER A 257 -28.44 34.15 26.24
N VAL A 258 -28.79 34.22 24.95
CA VAL A 258 -29.26 35.48 24.31
C VAL A 258 -30.61 35.94 24.88
N VAL A 259 -31.53 35.01 25.12
CA VAL A 259 -32.83 35.34 25.74
C VAL A 259 -32.66 35.89 27.17
N ILE A 260 -31.80 35.27 27.98
CA ILE A 260 -31.48 35.76 29.33
C ILE A 260 -30.87 37.14 29.26
N TRP A 261 -29.90 37.36 28.37
CA TRP A 261 -29.25 38.66 28.21
C TRP A 261 -30.25 39.76 27.84
N LEU A 262 -31.17 39.49 26.87
CA LEU A 262 -32.24 40.43 26.49
C LEU A 262 -33.20 40.73 27.64
N ALA A 263 -33.54 39.74 28.46
CA ALA A 263 -34.41 39.93 29.64
C ALA A 263 -33.75 40.86 30.69
N ILE A 264 -32.44 40.65 30.96
CA ILE A 264 -31.65 41.49 31.89
C ILE A 264 -31.53 42.90 31.32
N ALA A 265 -31.20 43.07 30.04
CA ALA A 265 -31.06 44.36 29.40
C ALA A 265 -32.38 45.19 29.43
N LYS A 266 -33.52 44.51 29.26
CA LYS A 266 -34.84 45.14 29.36
C LYS A 266 -35.18 45.57 30.80
N ARG A 267 -34.71 44.83 31.80
CA ARG A 267 -34.90 45.14 33.21
C ARG A 267 -34.02 46.31 33.69
N MET A 268 -32.83 46.45 33.11
CA MET A 268 -31.92 47.58 33.42
C MET A 268 -32.30 48.89 32.74
N LYS A 269 -33.17 48.88 31.73
CA LYS A 269 -33.69 50.07 31.05
C LYS A 269 -34.98 50.61 31.65
N ARG A 270 -35.47 49.96 32.69
CA ARG A 270 -36.58 50.43 33.54
C ARG A 270 -36.04 50.91 34.87
#